data_5252fa737954dabac2034cb13d04e278
#
_entry.id   5252fa737954dabac2034cb13d04e278
#
_cell.length_a   1.000
_cell.length_b   1.000
_cell.length_c   1.000
_cell.angle_alpha   90.00
_cell.angle_beta   90.00
_cell.angle_gamma   90.00
#
_symmetry.space_group_name_H-M   'P 1'
#
loop_
_entity.id
_entity.type
_entity.pdbx_description
1 polymer ?
#
loop_
_entity_poly.entity_id
_entity_poly.type
_entity_poly.pdbx_seq_one_letter_code
_entity_poly.pdbx_strand_id
1 'polypeptide(L)'
;TFADYACIPVNSPTIFKDLPSMLLKQDGPLAIDFGYVLKNLPWTFSFLKNCRKDKVEHIASSLASFLNHSKLSYDQLFEEVNVSQYINNNETLYLYKTEKAYQAAKYSINLRKKNGVKIRELDATEIYDMEPNIAPVYFCGLIFEGSRHTINPIKVSKKIFEKFLL
;
A
#
# COMPACT_ATOMS: atom_id res chain seq x y z
N THR A 1 0.64 11.08 -0.30
CA THR A 1 1.05 10.10 -1.31
C THR A 1 -0.17 9.57 -2.04
N PHE A 2 -0.08 9.47 -3.35
CA PHE A 2 -1.06 8.79 -4.21
C PHE A 2 -0.44 7.43 -4.58
N ALA A 3 -0.99 6.36 -4.03
CA ALA A 3 -0.39 5.04 -4.08
C ALA A 3 -1.24 4.11 -4.96
N ASP A 4 -1.09 4.23 -6.27
CA ASP A 4 -1.85 3.43 -7.26
C ASP A 4 -1.56 1.91 -7.12
N TYR A 5 -0.43 1.56 -6.48
CA TYR A 5 -0.05 0.19 -6.16
C TYR A 5 -0.74 -0.40 -4.91
N ALA A 6 -1.50 0.41 -4.15
CA ALA A 6 -2.07 0.02 -2.85
C ALA A 6 -3.36 -0.80 -2.97
N CYS A 7 -3.40 -1.72 -3.94
CA CYS A 7 -4.57 -2.58 -4.18
C CYS A 7 -4.69 -3.80 -3.24
N ILE A 8 -3.73 -4.03 -2.35
CA ILE A 8 -3.79 -5.16 -1.43
C ILE A 8 -4.61 -4.77 -0.19
N PRO A 9 -5.70 -5.48 0.12
CA PRO A 9 -6.50 -5.20 1.30
C PRO A 9 -5.76 -5.58 2.59
N VAL A 10 -6.18 -4.99 3.70
CA VAL A 10 -5.59 -5.25 5.03
C VAL A 10 -5.79 -6.70 5.48
N ASN A 11 -6.91 -7.30 5.09
CA ASN A 11 -7.17 -8.71 5.34
C ASN A 11 -6.23 -9.59 4.51
N SER A 12 -5.62 -10.60 5.16
CA SER A 12 -4.65 -11.50 4.55
C SER A 12 -5.05 -12.95 4.75
N PRO A 13 -4.83 -13.82 3.75
CA PRO A 13 -5.03 -15.27 3.94
C PRO A 13 -4.10 -15.87 5.00
N THR A 14 -2.98 -15.20 5.30
CA THR A 14 -2.02 -15.66 6.31
C THR A 14 -2.41 -15.28 7.74
N ILE A 15 -3.44 -14.44 7.93
CA ILE A 15 -3.81 -13.91 9.24
C ILE A 15 -4.02 -15.01 10.29
N PHE A 16 -4.60 -16.14 9.88
CA PHE A 16 -4.85 -17.26 10.80
C PHE A 16 -3.56 -17.91 11.32
N LYS A 17 -2.46 -17.83 10.56
CA LYS A 17 -1.13 -18.32 10.96
C LYS A 17 -0.40 -17.28 11.80
N ASP A 18 -0.56 -16.02 11.45
CA ASP A 18 0.21 -14.90 12.00
C ASP A 18 -0.42 -14.37 13.29
N LEU A 19 -1.75 -14.49 13.45
CA LEU A 19 -2.52 -13.97 14.56
C LEU A 19 -1.98 -14.40 15.95
N PRO A 20 -1.66 -15.70 16.21
CA PRO A 20 -1.12 -16.10 17.49
C PRO A 20 0.21 -15.40 17.81
N SER A 21 1.10 -15.26 16.82
CA SER A 21 2.39 -14.61 17.00
C SER A 21 2.27 -13.09 17.19
N MET A 22 1.25 -12.48 16.58
CA MET A 22 0.96 -11.04 16.72
C MET A 22 0.37 -10.70 18.10
N LEU A 23 -0.42 -11.63 18.68
CA LEU A 23 -1.05 -11.46 19.97
C LEU A 23 -0.10 -11.73 21.16
N LEU A 24 0.84 -12.67 20.98
CA LEU A 24 1.76 -13.08 22.05
C LEU A 24 2.96 -12.14 22.21
N LYS A 25 3.23 -11.26 21.26
CA LYS A 25 4.32 -10.27 21.36
C LYS A 25 3.82 -9.01 22.03
N GLN A 26 4.43 -8.60 23.15
CA GLN A 26 4.12 -7.35 23.86
C GLN A 26 4.25 -6.11 22.97
N ASP A 27 5.20 -6.10 22.01
CA ASP A 27 5.41 -5.03 21.03
C ASP A 27 4.84 -5.40 19.65
N GLY A 28 3.81 -6.24 19.62
CA GLY A 28 3.18 -6.69 18.38
C GLY A 28 2.43 -5.55 17.67
N PRO A 29 2.32 -5.60 16.33
CA PRO A 29 1.63 -4.57 15.55
C PRO A 29 0.11 -4.58 15.76
N LEU A 30 -0.43 -5.57 16.48
CA LEU A 30 -1.85 -5.75 16.71
C LEU A 30 -2.17 -5.72 18.21
N ALA A 31 -2.86 -4.68 18.64
CA ALA A 31 -3.48 -4.64 19.97
C ALA A 31 -4.95 -5.04 19.85
N ILE A 32 -5.36 -6.08 20.58
CA ILE A 32 -6.75 -6.55 20.59
C ILE A 32 -7.41 -6.19 21.92
N ASP A 33 -8.46 -5.40 21.85
CA ASP A 33 -9.42 -5.25 22.93
C ASP A 33 -10.47 -6.37 22.84
N PHE A 34 -10.37 -7.36 23.71
CA PHE A 34 -11.29 -8.49 23.74
C PHE A 34 -12.73 -8.06 24.04
N GLY A 35 -12.94 -7.03 24.85
CA GLY A 35 -14.26 -6.48 25.12
C GLY A 35 -14.90 -5.89 23.86
N TYR A 36 -14.11 -5.19 23.04
CA TYR A 36 -14.56 -4.66 21.75
C TYR A 36 -14.86 -5.79 20.75
N VAL A 37 -14.01 -6.81 20.66
CA VAL A 37 -14.23 -7.97 19.78
C VAL A 37 -15.53 -8.69 20.11
N LEU A 38 -15.80 -8.92 21.39
CA LEU A 38 -17.05 -9.57 21.85
C LEU A 38 -18.29 -8.74 21.52
N LYS A 39 -18.22 -7.42 21.64
CA LYS A 39 -19.31 -6.51 21.27
C LYS A 39 -19.56 -6.46 19.76
N ASN A 40 -18.52 -6.74 18.94
CA ASN A 40 -18.56 -6.61 17.49
C ASN A 40 -18.37 -7.96 16.77
N LEU A 41 -18.85 -9.05 17.35
CA LEU A 41 -18.73 -10.39 16.77
C LEU A 41 -19.18 -10.49 15.30
N PRO A 42 -20.32 -9.91 14.87
CA PRO A 42 -20.75 -9.99 13.47
C PRO A 42 -19.73 -9.38 12.52
N TRP A 43 -19.13 -8.25 12.89
CA TRP A 43 -18.06 -7.62 12.10
C TRP A 43 -16.79 -8.50 12.08
N THR A 44 -16.40 -9.03 13.23
CA THR A 44 -15.23 -9.91 13.37
C THR A 44 -15.36 -11.15 12.48
N PHE A 45 -16.51 -11.83 12.51
CA PHE A 45 -16.77 -12.96 11.63
C PHE A 45 -16.77 -12.57 10.15
N SER A 46 -17.35 -11.43 9.80
CA SER A 46 -17.33 -10.91 8.44
C SER A 46 -15.90 -10.62 7.97
N PHE A 47 -15.07 -9.99 8.82
CA PHE A 47 -13.67 -9.74 8.52
C PHE A 47 -12.90 -11.05 8.27
N LEU A 48 -13.02 -12.02 9.19
CA LEU A 48 -12.34 -13.33 9.05
C LEU A 48 -12.80 -14.07 7.80
N LYS A 49 -14.09 -14.06 7.46
CA LYS A 49 -14.62 -14.65 6.23
C LYS A 49 -14.00 -14.03 4.98
N ASN A 50 -13.70 -12.73 5.01
CA ASN A 50 -13.07 -12.01 3.92
C ASN A 50 -11.53 -12.16 3.88
N CYS A 51 -10.92 -12.84 4.86
CA CYS A 51 -9.49 -13.22 4.81
C CYS A 51 -9.22 -14.46 3.94
N ARG A 52 -10.23 -15.10 3.37
CA ARG A 52 -10.06 -16.23 2.45
C ARG A 52 -9.40 -15.75 1.16
N LYS A 53 -8.55 -16.60 0.59
CA LYS A 53 -7.76 -16.28 -0.60
C LYS A 53 -8.61 -15.76 -1.77
N ASP A 54 -9.72 -16.44 -2.06
CA ASP A 54 -10.66 -16.06 -3.12
C ASP A 54 -11.23 -14.65 -2.91
N LYS A 55 -11.55 -14.31 -1.65
CA LYS A 55 -12.08 -12.99 -1.29
C LYS A 55 -11.01 -11.91 -1.38
N VAL A 56 -9.82 -12.19 -0.86
CA VAL A 56 -8.70 -11.26 -0.93
C VAL A 56 -8.32 -10.95 -2.38
N GLU A 57 -8.26 -11.96 -3.25
CA GLU A 57 -7.98 -11.76 -4.67
C GLU A 57 -9.07 -10.93 -5.37
N HIS A 58 -10.34 -11.20 -5.07
CA HIS A 58 -11.46 -10.41 -5.61
C HIS A 58 -11.41 -8.96 -5.13
N ILE A 59 -11.20 -8.72 -3.83
CA ILE A 59 -11.09 -7.37 -3.26
C ILE A 59 -9.89 -6.63 -3.88
N ALA A 60 -8.74 -7.29 -4.02
CA ALA A 60 -7.57 -6.70 -4.63
C ALA A 60 -7.81 -6.27 -6.08
N SER A 61 -8.51 -7.09 -6.87
CA SER A 61 -8.88 -6.77 -8.25
C SER A 61 -9.83 -5.57 -8.31
N SER A 62 -10.83 -5.53 -7.45
CA SER A 62 -11.78 -4.41 -7.37
C SER A 62 -11.09 -3.11 -6.95
N LEU A 63 -10.18 -3.17 -5.96
CA LEU A 63 -9.39 -2.02 -5.54
C LEU A 63 -8.46 -1.53 -6.65
N ALA A 64 -7.79 -2.43 -7.37
CA ALA A 64 -6.92 -2.05 -8.48
C ALA A 64 -7.70 -1.34 -9.60
N SER A 65 -8.88 -1.86 -9.96
CA SER A 65 -9.76 -1.21 -10.93
C SER A 65 -10.15 0.21 -10.47
N PHE A 66 -10.55 0.35 -9.21
CA PHE A 66 -10.92 1.65 -8.63
C PHE A 66 -9.74 2.62 -8.63
N LEU A 67 -8.54 2.17 -8.23
CA LEU A 67 -7.33 3.00 -8.18
C LEU A 67 -6.90 3.48 -9.57
N ASN A 68 -7.03 2.62 -10.60
CA ASN A 68 -6.74 3.01 -11.98
C ASN A 68 -7.66 4.13 -12.48
N HIS A 69 -8.95 4.08 -12.14
CA HIS A 69 -9.89 5.16 -12.48
C HIS A 69 -9.59 6.43 -11.67
N SER A 70 -9.26 6.28 -10.39
CA SER A 70 -8.91 7.42 -9.54
C SER A 70 -7.69 8.19 -10.07
N LYS A 71 -6.70 7.49 -10.63
CA LYS A 71 -5.51 8.13 -11.21
C LYS A 71 -5.89 9.12 -12.30
N LEU A 72 -6.69 8.68 -13.27
CA LEU A 72 -7.14 9.54 -14.38
C LEU A 72 -7.94 10.73 -13.89
N SER A 73 -8.84 10.50 -12.92
CA SER A 73 -9.66 11.58 -12.34
C SER A 73 -8.81 12.61 -11.58
N TYR A 74 -7.78 12.17 -10.87
CA TYR A 74 -6.86 13.09 -10.20
C TYR A 74 -5.99 13.87 -11.18
N ASP A 75 -5.57 13.29 -12.30
CA ASP A 75 -4.79 13.99 -13.31
C ASP A 75 -5.60 15.15 -13.89
N GLN A 76 -6.86 14.90 -14.27
CA GLN A 76 -7.77 15.94 -14.74
C GLN A 76 -8.01 17.04 -13.68
N LEU A 77 -8.30 16.62 -12.42
CA LEU A 77 -8.53 17.57 -11.33
C LEU A 77 -7.31 18.45 -11.07
N PHE A 78 -6.10 17.88 -11.07
CA PHE A 78 -4.88 18.64 -10.80
C PHE A 78 -4.58 19.69 -11.90
N GLU A 79 -4.92 19.38 -13.14
CA GLU A 79 -4.85 20.33 -14.25
C GLU A 79 -5.89 21.44 -14.08
N GLU A 80 -7.15 21.10 -13.83
CA GLU A 80 -8.24 22.05 -13.66
C GLU A 80 -8.01 23.05 -12.52
N VAL A 81 -7.46 22.60 -11.40
CA VAL A 81 -7.18 23.45 -10.22
C VAL A 81 -5.77 24.05 -10.24
N ASN A 82 -4.99 23.78 -11.28
CA ASN A 82 -3.63 24.29 -11.49
C ASN A 82 -2.70 24.01 -10.29
N VAL A 83 -2.60 22.73 -9.89
CA VAL A 83 -1.75 22.27 -8.78
C VAL A 83 -0.67 21.27 -9.19
N SER A 84 -0.53 20.96 -10.46
CA SER A 84 0.43 19.98 -10.98
C SER A 84 1.88 20.24 -10.54
N GLN A 85 2.26 21.52 -10.34
CA GLN A 85 3.57 21.91 -9.81
C GLN A 85 3.81 21.49 -8.34
N TYR A 86 2.78 21.09 -7.62
CA TYR A 86 2.88 20.57 -6.24
C TYR A 86 2.83 19.05 -6.18
N ILE A 87 2.79 18.38 -7.33
CA ILE A 87 2.74 16.91 -7.43
C ILE A 87 4.06 16.41 -8.03
N ASN A 88 4.78 15.61 -7.25
CA ASN A 88 5.95 14.92 -7.74
C ASN A 88 5.59 13.49 -8.14
N ASN A 89 6.02 13.10 -9.33
CA ASN A 89 5.88 11.75 -9.87
C ASN A 89 7.15 10.96 -9.49
N ASN A 90 7.19 10.45 -8.28
CA ASN A 90 8.30 9.65 -7.78
C ASN A 90 7.84 8.20 -7.60
N GLU A 91 8.79 7.30 -7.80
CA GLU A 91 8.60 5.89 -7.51
C GLU A 91 8.65 5.63 -6.00
N THR A 92 8.04 4.55 -5.55
CA THR A 92 8.10 4.14 -4.13
C THR A 92 9.02 2.95 -4.00
N LEU A 93 10.05 3.09 -3.17
CA LEU A 93 11.01 2.05 -2.87
C LEU A 93 10.62 1.31 -1.58
N TYR A 94 10.43 -0.02 -1.66
CA TYR A 94 10.25 -0.91 -0.53
C TYR A 94 11.52 -1.74 -0.35
N LEU A 95 12.03 -1.81 0.89
CA LEU A 95 13.27 -2.48 1.22
C LEU A 95 13.05 -3.68 2.14
N TYR A 96 13.69 -4.80 1.83
CA TYR A 96 13.63 -6.03 2.61
C TYR A 96 15.02 -6.32 3.19
N LYS A 97 15.11 -6.38 4.52
CA LYS A 97 16.39 -6.66 5.20
C LYS A 97 16.85 -8.11 5.06
N THR A 98 15.91 -9.04 4.83
CA THR A 98 16.23 -10.47 4.77
C THR A 98 15.46 -11.14 3.66
N GLU A 99 16.04 -12.21 3.10
CA GLU A 99 15.35 -13.06 2.14
C GLU A 99 14.03 -13.61 2.70
N LYS A 100 14.01 -14.00 3.97
CA LYS A 100 12.80 -14.48 4.65
C LYS A 100 11.67 -13.45 4.61
N ALA A 101 11.98 -12.17 4.84
CA ALA A 101 10.98 -11.09 4.79
C ALA A 101 10.46 -10.89 3.35
N TYR A 102 11.34 -10.95 2.36
CA TYR A 102 10.97 -10.89 0.95
C TYR A 102 10.07 -12.07 0.54
N GLN A 103 10.45 -13.31 0.91
CA GLN A 103 9.64 -14.51 0.63
C GLN A 103 8.24 -14.42 1.27
N ALA A 104 8.14 -13.90 2.50
CA ALA A 104 6.85 -13.68 3.15
C ALA A 104 5.97 -12.66 2.40
N ALA A 105 6.57 -11.70 1.71
CA ALA A 105 5.86 -10.71 0.92
C ALA A 105 5.45 -11.19 -0.49
N LYS A 106 6.01 -12.31 -0.98
CA LYS A 106 5.81 -12.79 -2.36
C LYS A 106 4.34 -12.93 -2.78
N TYR A 107 3.48 -13.38 -1.88
CA TYR A 107 2.06 -13.47 -2.19
C TYR A 107 1.47 -12.10 -2.56
N SER A 108 1.73 -11.09 -1.77
CA SER A 108 1.22 -9.73 -2.00
C SER A 108 1.87 -9.06 -3.22
N ILE A 109 3.17 -9.36 -3.47
CA ILE A 109 3.89 -8.88 -4.66
C ILE A 109 3.24 -9.46 -5.93
N ASN A 110 3.05 -10.78 -5.96
CA ASN A 110 2.46 -11.46 -7.11
C ASN A 110 1.00 -11.02 -7.34
N LEU A 111 0.26 -10.78 -6.27
CA LEU A 111 -1.12 -10.28 -6.37
C LEU A 111 -1.17 -8.87 -6.94
N ARG A 112 -0.23 -7.98 -6.59
CA ARG A 112 -0.08 -6.67 -7.24
C ARG A 112 0.26 -6.79 -8.72
N LYS A 113 1.26 -7.61 -9.07
CA LYS A 113 1.63 -7.86 -10.47
C LYS A 113 0.45 -8.39 -11.29
N LYS A 114 -0.32 -9.33 -10.73
CA LYS A 114 -1.54 -9.89 -11.35
C LYS A 114 -2.60 -8.81 -11.63
N ASN A 115 -2.64 -7.77 -10.79
CA ASN A 115 -3.58 -6.64 -10.94
C ASN A 115 -2.98 -5.44 -11.69
N GLY A 116 -1.90 -5.64 -12.44
CA GLY A 116 -1.35 -4.63 -13.35
C GLY A 116 -0.38 -3.64 -12.70
N VAL A 117 -0.04 -3.81 -11.41
CA VAL A 117 0.96 -2.97 -10.76
C VAL A 117 2.35 -3.29 -11.33
N LYS A 118 3.03 -2.29 -11.86
CA LYS A 118 4.40 -2.42 -12.37
C LYS A 118 5.37 -2.39 -11.19
N ILE A 119 6.17 -3.45 -11.09
CA ILE A 119 7.14 -3.63 -10.00
C ILE A 119 8.48 -4.02 -10.62
N ARG A 120 9.52 -3.23 -10.29
CA ARG A 120 10.90 -3.56 -10.60
C ARG A 120 11.59 -4.07 -9.33
N GLU A 121 12.25 -5.19 -9.42
CA GLU A 121 13.03 -5.77 -8.32
C GLU A 121 14.47 -5.25 -8.38
N LEU A 122 15.04 -4.92 -7.24
CA LEU A 122 16.42 -4.44 -7.10
C LEU A 122 17.21 -5.39 -6.21
N ASP A 123 18.44 -5.67 -6.60
CA ASP A 123 19.42 -6.28 -5.71
C ASP A 123 20.05 -5.25 -4.75
N ALA A 124 20.92 -5.74 -3.85
CA ALA A 124 21.59 -4.88 -2.86
C ALA A 124 22.48 -3.80 -3.50
N THR A 125 23.13 -4.12 -4.62
CA THR A 125 24.03 -3.20 -5.34
C THR A 125 23.22 -2.09 -5.99
N GLU A 126 22.15 -2.44 -6.71
CA GLU A 126 21.26 -1.48 -7.37
C GLU A 126 20.59 -0.53 -6.37
N ILE A 127 20.23 -1.02 -5.15
CA ILE A 127 19.70 -0.17 -4.07
C ILE A 127 20.74 0.87 -3.65
N TYR A 128 21.98 0.43 -3.42
CA TYR A 128 23.06 1.31 -2.98
C TYR A 128 23.47 2.33 -4.05
N ASP A 129 23.50 1.92 -5.31
CA ASP A 129 23.78 2.82 -6.44
C ASP A 129 22.72 3.90 -6.60
N MET A 130 21.45 3.55 -6.34
CA MET A 130 20.32 4.48 -6.41
C MET A 130 20.28 5.44 -5.20
N GLU A 131 20.54 4.92 -4.00
CA GLU A 131 20.42 5.65 -2.73
C GLU A 131 21.66 5.42 -1.85
N PRO A 132 22.80 6.04 -2.16
CA PRO A 132 24.09 5.79 -1.48
C PRO A 132 24.08 6.10 0.03
N ASN A 133 23.11 6.89 0.50
CA ASN A 133 22.96 7.24 1.91
C ASN A 133 22.20 6.20 2.73
N ILE A 134 21.63 5.19 2.09
CA ILE A 134 20.96 4.09 2.79
C ILE A 134 22.03 3.11 3.30
N ALA A 135 21.87 2.67 4.57
CA ALA A 135 22.77 1.66 5.13
C ALA A 135 22.74 0.36 4.30
N PRO A 136 23.91 -0.28 4.00
CA PRO A 136 23.99 -1.48 3.15
C PRO A 136 23.58 -2.75 3.89
N VAL A 137 22.36 -2.77 4.44
CA VAL A 137 21.79 -3.85 5.27
C VAL A 137 20.60 -4.54 4.64
N TYR A 138 20.30 -4.22 3.39
CA TYR A 138 19.11 -4.74 2.71
C TYR A 138 19.47 -5.88 1.77
N PHE A 139 18.64 -6.91 1.79
CA PHE A 139 18.75 -8.07 0.92
C PHE A 139 18.31 -7.75 -0.52
N CYS A 140 17.16 -7.06 -0.65
CA CYS A 140 16.61 -6.63 -1.94
C CYS A 140 15.62 -5.49 -1.76
N GLY A 141 15.26 -4.84 -2.87
CA GLY A 141 14.25 -3.79 -2.94
C GLY A 141 13.20 -4.04 -4.00
N LEU A 142 12.08 -3.35 -3.88
CA LEU A 142 11.03 -3.27 -4.90
C LEU A 142 10.72 -1.82 -5.19
N ILE A 143 10.70 -1.46 -6.46
CA ILE A 143 10.19 -0.18 -6.91
C ILE A 143 8.78 -0.36 -7.45
N PHE A 144 7.85 0.43 -6.91
CA PHE A 144 6.48 0.56 -7.42
C PHE A 144 6.42 1.78 -8.32
N GLU A 145 6.28 1.54 -9.63
CA GLU A 145 6.22 2.60 -10.61
C GLU A 145 4.88 3.35 -10.55
N GLY A 146 4.92 4.63 -10.93
CA GLY A 146 3.74 5.47 -11.10
C GLY A 146 3.14 6.03 -9.81
N SER A 147 3.79 5.84 -8.66
CA SER A 147 3.38 6.51 -7.42
C SER A 147 3.71 8.00 -7.46
N ARG A 148 2.96 8.77 -6.69
CA ARG A 148 3.07 10.23 -6.65
C ARG A 148 2.92 10.73 -5.22
N HIS A 149 3.47 11.90 -4.95
CA HIS A 149 3.23 12.59 -3.69
C HIS A 149 3.10 14.10 -3.90
N THR A 150 2.40 14.75 -2.99
CA THR A 150 2.35 16.21 -2.98
C THR A 150 3.41 16.78 -2.06
N ILE A 151 4.12 17.79 -2.54
CA ILE A 151 5.10 18.57 -1.76
C ILE A 151 4.44 19.64 -0.90
N ASN A 152 3.18 19.97 -1.18
CA ASN A 152 2.42 20.96 -0.40
C ASN A 152 0.93 20.58 -0.33
N PRO A 153 0.55 19.65 0.57
CA PRO A 153 -0.83 19.19 0.68
C PRO A 153 -1.82 20.29 1.04
N ILE A 154 -1.40 21.29 1.82
CA ILE A 154 -2.26 22.40 2.21
C ILE A 154 -2.64 23.25 0.98
N LYS A 155 -1.67 23.58 0.12
CA LYS A 155 -1.95 24.35 -1.10
C LYS A 155 -2.85 23.57 -2.07
N VAL A 156 -2.59 22.26 -2.25
CA VAL A 156 -3.43 21.41 -3.09
C VAL A 156 -4.86 21.39 -2.57
N SER A 157 -5.06 21.14 -1.27
CA SER A 157 -6.40 21.11 -0.68
C SER A 157 -7.14 22.45 -0.78
N LYS A 158 -6.44 23.56 -0.54
CA LYS A 158 -7.04 24.90 -0.69
C LYS A 158 -7.49 25.17 -2.12
N LYS A 159 -6.67 24.83 -3.11
CA LYS A 159 -7.02 25.03 -4.54
C LYS A 159 -8.21 24.16 -4.96
N ILE A 160 -8.28 22.92 -4.51
CA ILE A 160 -9.45 22.07 -4.74
C ILE A 160 -10.70 22.69 -4.09
N PHE A 161 -10.58 23.16 -2.84
CA PHE A 161 -11.69 23.79 -2.13
C PHE A 161 -12.17 25.09 -2.81
N GLU A 162 -11.25 25.95 -3.24
CA GLU A 162 -11.57 27.18 -4.00
C GLU A 162 -12.40 26.85 -5.26
N LYS A 163 -12.01 25.78 -5.99
CA LYS A 163 -12.74 25.34 -7.18
C LYS A 163 -14.13 24.79 -6.86
N PHE A 164 -14.28 24.15 -5.71
CA PHE A 164 -15.56 23.57 -5.27
C PHE A 164 -16.59 24.66 -4.89
N LEU A 165 -16.14 25.88 -4.52
CA LEU A 165 -17.02 27.00 -4.15
C LEU A 165 -17.52 27.80 -5.36
N LEU A 166 -17.01 27.55 -6.58
CA LEU A 166 -17.41 28.20 -7.82
C LEU A 166 -18.52 27.48 -8.54
#